data_1a6fd47dfe45a908135d248145fc6ca4
#
_entry.id   1a6fd47dfe45a908135d248145fc6ca4
#
_cell.length_a   1.000
_cell.length_b   1.000
_cell.length_c   1.000
_cell.angle_alpha   90.00
_cell.angle_beta   90.00
_cell.angle_gamma   90.00
#
_symmetry.space_group_name_H-M   'P 1'
#
loop_
_entity.id
_entity.type
_entity.pdbx_description
1 polymer ?
#
loop_
_entity_poly.entity_id
_entity_poly.type
_entity_poly.pdbx_seq_one_letter_code
_entity_poly.pdbx_strand_id
1 'polypeptide(L)'
;VFSGAVGYGEESDFKDIANIDITQAELLEALAHMFNLRFYVHEPSKSLFVEPYDDFYGDTIVDWRDKQIGDNELLSECALDGYQRVRLCYQPTDGAAARYTHGEAKELGSWDRHVENYAVKRSTHTLLNPLFRPTASFAGASPSAPSAMVLTVGDRDMLDANEYVEPRVVLYFGVQPLPEGEFWPSIIGTNGYPMAAFHSKEMASTLCFDDRDGCTGLHQYYDTELAEETERQLLRCDIRLEPKEYAMLFDPYSEGATLRSHFRLEACSQNALFRLVAIESYNTQNHTARCLFARRLAD
;
A
#
# COMPACT_ATOMS: atom_id res chain seq x y z
N VAL A 1 5.42 26.56 -13.35
CA VAL A 1 5.70 27.31 -14.59
C VAL A 1 5.85 26.29 -15.68
N PHE A 2 4.90 26.22 -16.60
CA PHE A 2 4.99 25.33 -17.76
C PHE A 2 6.04 25.93 -18.69
N SER A 3 7.10 25.20 -18.95
CA SER A 3 8.19 25.66 -19.85
C SER A 3 7.82 25.63 -21.34
N GLY A 4 6.68 25.05 -21.67
CA GLY A 4 6.11 25.06 -23.01
C GLY A 4 4.78 25.80 -22.99
N ALA A 5 4.63 26.84 -23.78
CA ALA A 5 3.33 27.48 -23.97
C ALA A 5 2.45 26.52 -24.79
N VAL A 6 1.68 25.69 -24.09
CA VAL A 6 0.60 24.94 -24.73
C VAL A 6 -0.53 25.93 -24.97
N GLY A 7 -0.87 26.16 -26.21
CA GLY A 7 -1.97 27.04 -26.58
C GLY A 7 -3.31 26.47 -26.10
N TYR A 8 -4.27 27.35 -25.86
CA TYR A 8 -5.61 26.91 -25.48
C TYR A 8 -6.22 26.03 -26.60
N GLY A 9 -6.63 24.80 -26.20
CA GLY A 9 -7.21 23.81 -27.10
C GLY A 9 -6.18 22.97 -27.88
N GLU A 10 -4.89 23.11 -27.60
CA GLU A 10 -3.85 22.23 -28.14
C GLU A 10 -3.68 20.98 -27.29
N GLU A 11 -3.44 19.85 -27.92
CA GLU A 11 -3.05 18.62 -27.27
C GLU A 11 -1.55 18.66 -26.96
N SER A 12 -1.19 18.26 -25.75
CA SER A 12 0.21 18.13 -25.38
C SER A 12 0.43 16.80 -24.67
N ASP A 13 1.57 16.18 -24.90
CA ASP A 13 1.99 15.01 -24.14
C ASP A 13 2.29 15.40 -22.69
N PHE A 14 1.87 14.55 -21.76
CA PHE A 14 2.14 14.76 -20.33
C PHE A 14 3.63 14.95 -20.03
N LYS A 15 4.50 14.24 -20.74
CA LYS A 15 5.96 14.36 -20.65
C LYS A 15 6.48 15.77 -21.02
N ASP A 16 5.75 16.50 -21.86
CA ASP A 16 6.14 17.85 -22.32
C ASP A 16 5.68 18.93 -21.33
N ILE A 17 4.70 18.59 -20.48
CA ILE A 17 4.13 19.49 -19.49
C ILE A 17 4.83 19.35 -18.15
N ALA A 18 5.22 18.12 -17.79
CA ALA A 18 5.82 17.79 -16.52
C ALA A 18 7.21 17.20 -16.72
N ASN A 19 8.23 17.89 -16.26
CA ASN A 19 9.59 17.35 -16.22
C ASN A 19 9.67 16.32 -15.06
N ILE A 20 9.04 15.14 -15.26
CA ILE A 20 8.97 14.07 -14.30
C ILE A 20 9.90 12.96 -14.76
N ASP A 21 11.00 12.76 -14.02
CA ASP A 21 11.95 11.67 -14.26
C ASP A 21 11.62 10.52 -13.29
N ILE A 22 10.54 9.80 -13.60
CA ILE A 22 10.13 8.61 -12.85
C ILE A 22 9.93 7.43 -13.79
N THR A 23 10.38 6.28 -13.34
CA THR A 23 10.14 5.02 -14.03
C THR A 23 8.77 4.44 -13.68
N GLN A 24 8.25 3.57 -14.55
CA GLN A 24 7.02 2.81 -14.25
C GLN A 24 7.19 1.92 -13.00
N ALA A 25 8.39 1.40 -12.79
CA ALA A 25 8.70 0.57 -11.62
C ALA A 25 8.58 1.38 -10.31
N GLU A 26 9.16 2.57 -10.25
CA GLU A 26 9.05 3.46 -9.09
C GLU A 26 7.61 3.86 -8.79
N LEU A 27 6.81 4.12 -9.83
CA LEU A 27 5.39 4.42 -9.67
C LEU A 27 4.64 3.21 -9.07
N LEU A 28 4.86 2.01 -9.60
CA LEU A 28 4.23 0.79 -9.10
C LEU A 28 4.67 0.48 -7.66
N GLU A 29 5.94 0.66 -7.34
CA GLU A 29 6.48 0.48 -5.98
C GLU A 29 5.85 1.47 -4.99
N ALA A 30 5.68 2.73 -5.40
CA ALA A 30 5.04 3.75 -4.58
C ALA A 30 3.57 3.43 -4.30
N LEU A 31 2.82 2.96 -5.30
CA LEU A 31 1.44 2.51 -5.14
C LEU A 31 1.37 1.23 -4.30
N ALA A 32 2.27 0.29 -4.51
CA ALA A 32 2.37 -0.92 -3.70
C ALA A 32 2.59 -0.59 -2.22
N HIS A 33 3.46 0.38 -1.95
CA HIS A 33 3.67 0.87 -0.60
C HIS A 33 2.43 1.57 -0.01
N MET A 34 1.63 2.30 -0.78
CA MET A 34 0.43 2.97 -0.26
C MET A 34 -0.67 1.98 0.15
N PHE A 35 -0.89 0.96 -0.65
CA PHE A 35 -2.01 0.04 -0.53
C PHE A 35 -1.60 -1.39 -0.14
N ASN A 36 -0.33 -1.59 0.25
CA ASN A 36 0.23 -2.91 0.56
C ASN A 36 -0.07 -3.94 -0.53
N LEU A 37 0.20 -3.57 -1.79
CA LEU A 37 -0.16 -4.39 -2.94
C LEU A 37 0.76 -5.60 -3.08
N ARG A 38 0.16 -6.73 -3.45
CA ARG A 38 0.83 -7.96 -3.85
C ARG A 38 0.69 -8.14 -5.35
N PHE A 39 1.75 -8.63 -5.97
CA PHE A 39 1.84 -8.84 -7.41
C PHE A 39 1.98 -10.33 -7.69
N TYR A 40 1.15 -10.84 -8.57
CA TYR A 40 1.24 -12.20 -9.06
C TYR A 40 1.16 -12.24 -10.57
N VAL A 41 2.18 -12.83 -11.21
CA VAL A 41 2.23 -12.99 -12.67
C VAL A 41 1.80 -14.40 -13.02
N HIS A 42 0.73 -14.53 -13.77
CA HIS A 42 0.33 -15.80 -14.36
C HIS A 42 0.79 -15.86 -15.80
N GLU A 43 1.94 -16.51 -16.01
CA GLU A 43 2.61 -16.57 -17.31
C GLU A 43 1.76 -17.18 -18.43
N PRO A 44 0.99 -18.27 -18.20
CA PRO A 44 0.20 -18.88 -19.26
C PRO A 44 -0.83 -17.93 -19.89
N SER A 45 -1.50 -17.10 -19.08
CA SER A 45 -2.47 -16.11 -19.57
C SER A 45 -1.84 -14.74 -19.85
N LYS A 46 -0.57 -14.53 -19.49
CA LYS A 46 0.13 -13.23 -19.51
C LYS A 46 -0.62 -12.16 -18.72
N SER A 47 -1.25 -12.56 -17.62
CA SER A 47 -2.00 -11.67 -16.72
C SER A 47 -1.17 -11.32 -15.50
N LEU A 48 -1.27 -10.05 -15.09
CA LEU A 48 -0.74 -9.54 -13.84
C LEU A 48 -1.91 -9.28 -12.89
N PHE A 49 -1.89 -9.92 -11.73
CA PHE A 49 -2.81 -9.66 -10.62
C PHE A 49 -2.14 -8.67 -9.66
N VAL A 50 -2.87 -7.63 -9.29
CA VAL A 50 -2.41 -6.60 -8.37
C VAL A 50 -3.53 -6.35 -7.39
N GLU A 51 -3.34 -6.74 -6.14
CA GLU A 51 -4.37 -6.73 -5.12
C GLU A 51 -3.77 -6.34 -3.76
N PRO A 52 -4.53 -5.67 -2.87
CA PRO A 52 -4.12 -5.49 -1.48
C PRO A 52 -3.84 -6.83 -0.79
N TYR A 53 -3.04 -6.82 0.27
CA TYR A 53 -2.62 -8.02 0.99
C TYR A 53 -3.80 -8.91 1.39
N ASP A 54 -4.84 -8.33 1.98
CA ASP A 54 -6.00 -9.08 2.47
C ASP A 54 -6.82 -9.69 1.34
N ASP A 55 -7.00 -8.97 0.24
CA ASP A 55 -7.71 -9.48 -0.94
C ASP A 55 -6.89 -10.56 -1.67
N PHE A 56 -5.55 -10.40 -1.67
CA PHE A 56 -4.66 -11.36 -2.31
C PHE A 56 -4.76 -12.75 -1.68
N TYR A 57 -4.80 -12.83 -0.36
CA TYR A 57 -4.86 -14.10 0.36
C TYR A 57 -6.27 -14.63 0.57
N GLY A 58 -7.31 -14.02 0.06
CA GLY A 58 -8.68 -14.50 0.01
C GLY A 58 -9.17 -15.39 1.17
N ASP A 59 -10.44 -15.76 1.16
CA ASP A 59 -11.05 -16.57 2.25
C ASP A 59 -11.04 -18.10 1.98
N THR A 60 -10.38 -18.53 0.91
CA THR A 60 -10.34 -19.96 0.57
C THR A 60 -9.49 -20.74 1.56
N ILE A 61 -10.13 -21.64 2.31
CA ILE A 61 -9.44 -22.52 3.27
C ILE A 61 -9.40 -23.94 2.70
N VAL A 62 -8.20 -24.51 2.63
CA VAL A 62 -7.95 -25.87 2.17
C VAL A 62 -7.39 -26.72 3.30
N ASP A 63 -7.95 -27.90 3.52
CA ASP A 63 -7.49 -28.81 4.56
C ASP A 63 -6.39 -29.74 4.01
N TRP A 64 -5.15 -29.57 4.53
CA TRP A 64 -3.99 -30.35 4.14
C TRP A 64 -3.39 -31.17 5.29
N ARG A 65 -4.14 -31.39 6.37
CA ARG A 65 -3.67 -32.19 7.51
C ARG A 65 -3.30 -33.62 7.13
N ASP A 66 -4.04 -34.21 6.22
CA ASP A 66 -3.80 -35.56 5.70
C ASP A 66 -2.65 -35.63 4.68
N LYS A 67 -2.18 -34.49 4.21
CA LYS A 67 -1.04 -34.37 3.29
C LYS A 67 0.28 -34.14 3.97
N GLN A 68 0.28 -33.81 5.26
CA GLN A 68 1.51 -33.62 6.04
C GLN A 68 2.27 -34.94 6.21
N ILE A 69 3.58 -34.92 6.01
CA ILE A 69 4.44 -36.10 6.08
C ILE A 69 5.54 -35.84 7.11
N GLY A 70 5.76 -36.82 7.99
CA GLY A 70 6.84 -36.79 8.96
C GLY A 70 6.66 -35.80 10.09
N ASP A 71 7.78 -35.45 10.72
CA ASP A 71 7.79 -34.52 11.84
C ASP A 71 7.71 -33.08 11.34
N ASN A 72 6.84 -32.33 11.96
CA ASN A 72 6.61 -30.90 11.65
C ASN A 72 7.50 -30.06 12.57
N GLU A 73 8.24 -29.14 11.99
CA GLU A 73 9.10 -28.21 12.69
C GLU A 73 8.36 -26.86 12.83
N LEU A 74 7.88 -26.57 14.04
CA LEU A 74 7.34 -25.26 14.36
C LEU A 74 8.48 -24.33 14.79
N LEU A 75 8.74 -23.33 13.96
CA LEU A 75 9.70 -22.28 14.22
C LEU A 75 8.95 -21.08 14.79
N SER A 76 9.11 -20.82 16.06
CA SER A 76 8.75 -19.51 16.61
C SER A 76 9.90 -18.58 16.31
N GLU A 77 9.74 -17.65 15.38
CA GLU A 77 10.71 -16.59 15.24
C GLU A 77 10.66 -15.76 16.52
N CYS A 78 11.70 -15.94 17.34
CA CYS A 78 11.87 -15.08 18.50
C CYS A 78 12.14 -13.68 17.93
N ALA A 79 11.28 -12.74 18.25
CA ALA A 79 11.36 -11.35 17.77
C ALA A 79 12.60 -10.59 18.29
N LEU A 80 13.75 -11.27 18.44
CA LEU A 80 15.03 -10.65 18.81
C LEU A 80 15.49 -9.64 17.74
N ASP A 81 15.09 -9.84 16.51
CA ASP A 81 15.35 -8.93 15.37
C ASP A 81 14.13 -8.07 15.01
N GLY A 82 13.04 -8.18 15.77
CA GLY A 82 11.83 -7.41 15.54
C GLY A 82 11.97 -5.93 15.90
N TYR A 83 10.96 -5.15 15.55
CA TYR A 83 10.91 -3.72 15.79
C TYR A 83 9.93 -3.42 16.93
N GLN A 84 10.23 -2.40 17.74
CA GLN A 84 9.26 -1.88 18.73
C GLN A 84 8.25 -0.92 18.11
N ARG A 85 8.57 -0.39 16.92
CA ARG A 85 7.73 0.56 16.23
C ARG A 85 7.85 0.34 14.74
N VAL A 86 6.72 0.28 14.07
CA VAL A 86 6.63 0.37 12.61
C VAL A 86 6.07 1.73 12.27
N ARG A 87 6.71 2.44 11.35
CA ARG A 87 6.27 3.73 10.86
C ARG A 87 6.00 3.64 9.37
N LEU A 88 4.77 3.99 8.97
CA LEU A 88 4.39 4.23 7.58
C LEU A 88 4.44 5.73 7.33
N CYS A 89 5.13 6.17 6.29
CA CYS A 89 5.24 7.59 5.98
C CYS A 89 5.52 7.85 4.50
N TYR A 90 5.30 9.06 4.10
CA TYR A 90 5.63 9.62 2.79
C TYR A 90 7.01 10.24 2.79
N GLN A 91 7.54 10.58 1.61
CA GLN A 91 8.76 11.37 1.49
C GLN A 91 8.61 12.70 2.23
N PRO A 92 9.67 13.18 2.86
CA PRO A 92 9.68 14.50 3.47
C PRO A 92 9.27 15.57 2.46
N THR A 93 8.56 16.57 2.92
CA THR A 93 8.11 17.67 2.08
C THR A 93 8.57 19.01 2.64
N ASP A 94 8.84 19.94 1.73
CA ASP A 94 9.21 21.30 2.05
C ASP A 94 8.01 22.26 1.99
N GLY A 95 8.23 23.53 2.34
CA GLY A 95 7.23 24.57 2.20
C GLY A 95 6.09 24.50 3.20
N ALA A 96 4.87 24.62 2.71
CA ALA A 96 3.70 24.75 3.56
C ALA A 96 3.27 23.46 4.25
N ALA A 97 3.49 22.29 3.62
CA ALA A 97 3.25 21.00 4.25
C ALA A 97 4.26 20.74 5.39
N ALA A 98 5.51 21.18 5.25
CA ALA A 98 6.48 21.15 6.33
C ALA A 98 6.07 22.06 7.49
N ARG A 99 5.54 23.25 7.20
CA ARG A 99 5.00 24.14 8.23
C ARG A 99 3.82 23.55 8.99
N TYR A 100 2.93 22.83 8.30
CA TYR A 100 1.85 22.08 8.92
C TYR A 100 2.39 21.00 9.85
N THR A 101 3.37 20.23 9.39
CA THR A 101 4.04 19.20 10.18
C THR A 101 4.69 19.76 11.44
N HIS A 102 5.34 20.92 11.35
CA HIS A 102 5.94 21.59 12.49
C HIS A 102 4.89 22.04 13.54
N GLY A 103 3.72 22.48 13.10
CA GLY A 103 2.63 22.89 14.01
C GLY A 103 2.03 21.73 14.77
N GLU A 104 1.89 20.57 14.13
CA GLU A 104 1.26 19.38 14.69
C GLU A 104 2.25 18.45 15.44
N ALA A 105 3.54 18.73 15.40
CA ALA A 105 4.62 17.86 15.91
C ALA A 105 4.61 16.42 15.34
N LYS A 106 3.91 16.21 14.23
CA LYS A 106 3.74 14.93 13.53
C LYS A 106 3.84 15.15 12.02
N GLU A 107 4.52 14.27 11.32
CA GLU A 107 4.60 14.30 9.86
C GLU A 107 3.22 14.07 9.25
N LEU A 108 2.84 14.91 8.29
CA LEU A 108 1.55 14.81 7.61
C LEU A 108 1.39 13.44 6.96
N GLY A 109 0.29 12.76 7.29
CA GLY A 109 -0.06 11.47 6.73
C GLY A 109 0.77 10.30 7.24
N SER A 110 1.62 10.47 8.27
CA SER A 110 2.38 9.39 8.87
C SER A 110 1.55 8.62 9.90
N TRP A 111 1.82 7.33 10.04
CA TRP A 111 1.22 6.47 11.03
C TRP A 111 2.27 5.60 11.71
N ASP A 112 2.10 5.39 13.02
CA ASP A 112 3.00 4.61 13.84
C ASP A 112 2.26 3.51 14.59
N ARG A 113 2.74 2.28 14.50
CA ARG A 113 2.29 1.16 15.31
C ARG A 113 3.36 0.79 16.31
N HIS A 114 2.99 0.75 17.59
CA HIS A 114 3.85 0.19 18.62
C HIS A 114 3.60 -1.31 18.73
N VAL A 115 4.69 -2.07 18.75
CA VAL A 115 4.68 -3.51 18.96
C VAL A 115 5.11 -3.76 20.39
N GLU A 116 4.24 -4.35 21.21
CA GLU A 116 4.55 -4.73 22.59
C GLU A 116 5.45 -5.96 22.61
N ASN A 117 6.72 -5.77 22.32
CA ASN A 117 7.70 -6.83 22.41
C ASN A 117 8.84 -6.42 23.35
N TYR A 118 8.85 -7.01 24.55
CA TYR A 118 9.81 -6.67 25.60
C TYR A 118 11.24 -7.17 25.32
N ALA A 119 11.41 -8.07 24.37
CA ALA A 119 12.72 -8.64 24.05
C ALA A 119 13.52 -7.81 23.04
N VAL A 120 12.89 -6.83 22.39
CA VAL A 120 13.47 -6.09 21.28
C VAL A 120 14.10 -4.78 21.73
N LYS A 121 15.25 -4.45 21.20
CA LYS A 121 15.86 -3.13 21.31
C LYS A 121 14.92 -2.09 20.72
N ARG A 122 14.90 -0.88 21.32
CA ARG A 122 14.14 0.28 20.82
C ARG A 122 14.55 0.63 19.38
N SER A 123 13.95 -0.05 18.42
CA SER A 123 14.18 0.19 16.99
C SER A 123 12.86 0.55 16.32
N THR A 124 12.95 1.42 15.33
CA THR A 124 11.84 1.79 14.46
C THR A 124 12.12 1.23 13.08
N HIS A 125 11.20 0.45 12.56
CA HIS A 125 11.18 0.09 11.14
C HIS A 125 10.36 1.13 10.40
N THR A 126 11.00 1.87 9.51
CA THR A 126 10.34 2.90 8.73
C THR A 126 10.11 2.39 7.32
N LEU A 127 8.85 2.29 6.96
CA LEU A 127 8.38 2.04 5.60
C LEU A 127 8.09 3.40 4.96
N LEU A 128 9.06 3.88 4.20
CA LEU A 128 9.03 5.17 3.53
C LEU A 128 8.51 4.97 2.10
N ASN A 129 7.47 5.72 1.71
CA ASN A 129 7.05 5.72 0.31
C ASN A 129 8.21 6.18 -0.58
N PRO A 130 8.57 5.41 -1.62
CA PRO A 130 9.77 5.72 -2.40
C PRO A 130 9.64 6.98 -3.25
N LEU A 131 8.42 7.41 -3.58
CA LEU A 131 8.18 8.45 -4.58
C LEU A 131 7.33 9.61 -4.08
N PHE A 132 6.17 9.30 -3.46
CA PHE A 132 5.16 10.32 -3.20
C PHE A 132 5.44 11.15 -1.94
N ARG A 133 5.02 12.42 -2.02
CA ARG A 133 5.02 13.38 -0.93
C ARG A 133 3.60 13.75 -0.54
N PRO A 134 3.31 14.02 0.73
CA PRO A 134 2.00 14.47 1.15
C PRO A 134 1.72 15.88 0.63
N THR A 135 0.46 16.17 0.40
CA THR A 135 0.02 17.51 -0.02
C THR A 135 -0.89 18.09 1.05
N ALA A 136 -0.47 19.19 1.67
CA ALA A 136 -1.36 19.93 2.56
C ALA A 136 -2.42 20.65 1.73
N SER A 137 -3.69 20.44 2.04
CA SER A 137 -4.77 21.30 1.55
C SER A 137 -4.81 22.56 2.40
N PHE A 138 -4.73 23.70 1.75
CA PHE A 138 -4.95 24.99 2.43
C PHE A 138 -6.41 25.34 2.33
N ALA A 139 -7.10 25.40 3.49
CA ALA A 139 -8.28 26.23 3.59
C ALA A 139 -7.81 27.66 3.34
N GLY A 140 -8.34 28.32 2.32
CA GLY A 140 -8.10 29.75 2.11
C GLY A 140 -8.37 30.54 3.39
N ALA A 141 -7.78 31.70 3.52
CA ALA A 141 -7.92 32.58 4.70
C ALA A 141 -9.38 33.05 4.95
N SER A 142 -10.33 32.64 4.15
CA SER A 142 -11.76 32.90 4.30
C SER A 142 -12.52 31.62 4.58
N PRO A 143 -13.37 31.57 5.64
CA PRO A 143 -14.21 30.41 5.94
C PRO A 143 -15.21 30.05 4.84
N SER A 144 -15.43 30.94 3.88
CA SER A 144 -16.34 30.79 2.74
C SER A 144 -15.63 30.49 1.43
N ALA A 145 -14.30 30.48 1.39
CA ALA A 145 -13.59 30.08 0.17
C ALA A 145 -13.51 28.55 0.12
N PRO A 146 -13.99 27.88 -0.93
CA PRO A 146 -13.71 26.49 -1.13
C PRO A 146 -12.21 26.30 -1.12
N SER A 147 -11.74 25.22 -0.47
CA SER A 147 -10.33 24.86 -0.44
C SER A 147 -9.87 24.59 -1.85
N ALA A 148 -9.52 25.64 -2.59
CA ALA A 148 -8.88 25.48 -3.88
C ALA A 148 -7.55 24.81 -3.61
N MET A 149 -7.44 23.55 -4.00
CA MET A 149 -6.17 22.86 -3.95
C MET A 149 -5.24 23.53 -4.94
N VAL A 150 -4.36 24.33 -4.44
CA VAL A 150 -3.20 24.73 -5.22
C VAL A 150 -2.19 23.58 -5.07
N LEU A 151 -2.00 22.83 -6.13
CA LEU A 151 -0.81 21.98 -6.26
C LEU A 151 0.38 22.95 -6.25
N THR A 152 0.88 23.23 -5.07
CA THR A 152 2.13 23.98 -4.95
C THR A 152 3.26 23.05 -5.32
N VAL A 153 3.66 23.13 -6.55
CA VAL A 153 4.94 22.65 -7.01
C VAL A 153 5.96 23.66 -6.50
N GLY A 154 6.60 23.36 -5.38
CA GLY A 154 7.62 24.21 -4.80
C GLY A 154 7.14 25.58 -4.24
N ASP A 155 8.04 26.28 -3.58
CA ASP A 155 7.82 27.68 -3.19
C ASP A 155 7.85 28.53 -4.47
N ARG A 156 6.87 29.42 -4.62
CA ARG A 156 6.63 30.21 -5.84
C ARG A 156 7.84 31.04 -6.29
N ASP A 157 8.75 31.28 -5.37
CA ASP A 157 9.96 32.09 -5.60
C ASP A 157 11.19 31.27 -6.02
N MET A 158 11.10 29.93 -6.08
CA MET A 158 12.22 29.02 -6.29
C MET A 158 12.12 28.15 -7.55
N LEU A 159 11.13 28.39 -8.41
CA LEU A 159 10.99 27.63 -9.65
C LEU A 159 12.02 28.12 -10.68
N ASP A 160 13.24 27.66 -10.56
CA ASP A 160 14.15 27.62 -11.70
C ASP A 160 13.54 26.69 -12.77
N ALA A 161 13.60 27.10 -14.01
CA ALA A 161 13.00 26.39 -15.15
C ALA A 161 13.51 24.94 -15.36
N ASN A 162 14.42 24.48 -14.51
CA ASN A 162 15.06 23.17 -14.53
C ASN A 162 14.75 22.32 -13.28
N GLU A 163 13.92 22.77 -12.34
CA GLU A 163 13.57 21.93 -11.18
C GLU A 163 12.55 20.85 -11.58
N TYR A 164 12.86 19.62 -11.17
CA TYR A 164 11.95 18.47 -11.30
C TYR A 164 10.72 18.67 -10.42
N VAL A 165 9.57 18.40 -11.00
CA VAL A 165 8.30 18.39 -10.24
C VAL A 165 8.30 17.17 -9.32
N GLU A 166 8.22 17.39 -8.02
CA GLU A 166 8.08 16.33 -7.05
C GLU A 166 6.73 15.62 -7.21
N PRO A 167 6.72 14.28 -7.41
CA PRO A 167 5.49 13.55 -7.61
C PRO A 167 4.59 13.62 -6.38
N ARG A 168 3.33 13.93 -6.59
CA ARG A 168 2.30 13.97 -5.55
C ARG A 168 1.09 13.18 -5.99
N VAL A 169 0.43 12.56 -5.04
CA VAL A 169 -0.82 11.82 -5.26
C VAL A 169 -1.95 12.55 -4.56
N VAL A 170 -3.09 12.63 -5.23
CA VAL A 170 -4.30 13.25 -4.69
C VAL A 170 -5.53 12.47 -5.17
N LEU A 171 -6.59 12.51 -4.39
CA LEU A 171 -7.90 12.02 -4.76
C LEU A 171 -8.62 13.09 -5.58
N TYR A 172 -9.15 12.72 -6.74
CA TYR A 172 -9.94 13.61 -7.57
C TYR A 172 -11.42 13.37 -7.35
N PHE A 173 -12.13 14.40 -6.89
CA PHE A 173 -13.55 14.36 -6.57
C PHE A 173 -14.45 14.93 -7.66
N GLY A 174 -13.93 15.10 -8.86
CA GLY A 174 -14.68 15.65 -9.98
C GLY A 174 -14.83 17.17 -9.90
N VAL A 175 -15.78 17.68 -10.66
CA VAL A 175 -16.12 19.11 -10.66
C VAL A 175 -17.21 19.33 -9.61
N GLN A 176 -16.91 20.16 -8.60
CA GLN A 176 -17.83 20.52 -7.54
C GLN A 176 -18.51 21.86 -7.85
N PRO A 177 -19.75 22.05 -7.44
CA PRO A 177 -20.43 23.32 -7.60
C PRO A 177 -19.76 24.40 -6.76
N LEU A 178 -19.68 25.60 -7.32
CA LEU A 178 -19.21 26.77 -6.55
C LEU A 178 -20.28 27.22 -5.57
N PRO A 179 -19.91 27.67 -4.37
CA PRO A 179 -20.78 28.36 -3.47
C PRO A 179 -21.40 29.59 -4.14
N GLU A 180 -22.62 29.98 -3.73
CA GLU A 180 -23.31 31.11 -4.29
C GLU A 180 -22.51 32.40 -4.09
N GLY A 181 -22.24 33.11 -5.19
CA GLY A 181 -21.46 34.36 -5.18
C GLY A 181 -19.96 34.18 -5.36
N GLU A 182 -19.46 32.95 -5.51
CA GLU A 182 -18.06 32.72 -5.80
C GLU A 182 -17.80 32.47 -7.30
N PHE A 183 -16.62 32.82 -7.74
CA PHE A 183 -16.22 32.74 -9.15
C PHE A 183 -14.92 31.93 -9.27
N TRP A 184 -14.97 30.88 -10.07
CA TRP A 184 -13.78 30.15 -10.52
C TRP A 184 -13.41 30.65 -11.92
N PRO A 185 -12.19 31.12 -12.15
CA PRO A 185 -11.77 31.56 -13.47
C PRO A 185 -11.65 30.35 -14.41
N SER A 186 -12.79 29.89 -14.88
CA SER A 186 -12.89 28.83 -15.88
C SER A 186 -13.12 29.44 -17.23
N ILE A 187 -12.31 29.07 -18.20
CA ILE A 187 -12.44 29.49 -19.60
C ILE A 187 -13.69 28.88 -20.26
N ILE A 188 -14.28 27.84 -19.64
CA ILE A 188 -15.38 27.06 -20.22
C ILE A 188 -16.75 27.44 -19.66
N GLY A 189 -16.85 28.47 -18.85
CA GLY A 189 -18.15 28.97 -18.34
C GLY A 189 -18.92 27.96 -17.46
N THR A 190 -18.23 27.01 -16.84
CA THR A 190 -18.84 26.07 -15.89
C THR A 190 -18.93 26.70 -14.51
N ASN A 191 -20.10 26.59 -13.87
CA ASN A 191 -20.31 27.05 -12.49
C ASN A 191 -19.70 26.08 -11.45
N GLY A 192 -18.52 25.51 -11.74
CA GLY A 192 -17.88 24.54 -10.89
C GLY A 192 -16.36 24.61 -10.96
N TYR A 193 -15.71 23.95 -10.01
CA TYR A 193 -14.26 23.84 -9.92
C TYR A 193 -13.80 22.38 -9.79
N PRO A 194 -12.68 21.99 -10.40
CA PRO A 194 -12.11 20.66 -10.20
C PRO A 194 -11.60 20.53 -8.77
N MET A 195 -12.15 19.58 -8.02
CA MET A 195 -11.72 19.32 -6.65
C MET A 195 -10.82 18.09 -6.58
N ALA A 196 -9.64 18.28 -6.02
CA ALA A 196 -8.77 17.18 -5.66
C ALA A 196 -8.10 17.46 -4.31
N ALA A 197 -7.92 16.47 -3.47
CA ALA A 197 -7.31 16.63 -2.17
C ALA A 197 -6.56 15.36 -1.73
N PHE A 198 -5.57 15.54 -0.88
CA PHE A 198 -4.89 14.43 -0.20
C PHE A 198 -5.74 13.85 0.95
N HIS A 199 -6.52 14.71 1.57
CA HIS A 199 -7.50 14.39 2.60
C HIS A 199 -8.69 15.32 2.48
N SER A 200 -9.90 14.79 2.60
CA SER A 200 -11.14 15.57 2.66
C SER A 200 -12.11 14.95 3.63
N LYS A 201 -12.46 15.72 4.67
CA LYS A 201 -13.48 15.34 5.64
C LYS A 201 -14.87 15.28 4.98
N GLU A 202 -15.18 16.24 4.12
CA GLU A 202 -16.48 16.36 3.45
C GLU A 202 -16.74 15.17 2.52
N MET A 203 -15.68 14.68 1.86
CA MET A 203 -15.75 13.54 0.95
C MET A 203 -15.44 12.21 1.65
N ALA A 204 -15.27 12.23 2.98
CA ALA A 204 -14.97 11.06 3.80
C ALA A 204 -13.83 10.19 3.23
N SER A 205 -12.75 10.82 2.76
CA SER A 205 -11.65 10.14 2.07
C SER A 205 -10.30 10.71 2.45
N THR A 206 -9.30 9.82 2.59
CA THR A 206 -7.94 10.21 2.95
C THR A 206 -6.90 9.31 2.26
N LEU A 207 -5.76 9.91 1.92
CA LEU A 207 -4.52 9.21 1.55
C LEU A 207 -3.50 9.25 2.70
N CYS A 208 -3.86 9.75 3.87
CA CYS A 208 -3.03 9.65 5.06
C CYS A 208 -2.94 8.19 5.50
N PHE A 209 -1.79 7.78 6.03
CA PHE A 209 -1.70 6.46 6.67
C PHE A 209 -2.45 6.43 8.00
N ASP A 210 -2.53 7.56 8.72
CA ASP A 210 -3.29 7.67 9.97
C ASP A 210 -4.78 7.95 9.73
N ASP A 211 -5.59 7.55 10.71
CA ASP A 211 -7.01 7.92 10.77
C ASP A 211 -7.14 9.42 10.96
N ARG A 212 -8.01 10.03 10.18
CA ARG A 212 -8.18 11.48 10.21
C ARG A 212 -9.62 11.88 9.96
N ASP A 213 -10.16 12.74 10.84
CA ASP A 213 -11.51 13.32 10.71
C ASP A 213 -12.62 12.27 10.48
N GLY A 214 -12.48 11.07 11.03
CA GLY A 214 -13.42 9.97 10.87
C GLY A 214 -13.22 9.13 9.60
N CYS A 215 -12.18 9.43 8.81
CA CYS A 215 -11.76 8.60 7.69
C CYS A 215 -10.72 7.59 8.17
N THR A 216 -10.88 6.32 7.80
CA THR A 216 -9.87 5.29 8.05
C THR A 216 -8.66 5.52 7.16
N GLY A 217 -7.47 5.51 7.76
CA GLY A 217 -6.20 5.71 7.06
C GLY A 217 -5.76 4.50 6.24
N LEU A 218 -4.74 4.70 5.41
CA LEU A 218 -4.18 3.63 4.58
C LEU A 218 -3.47 2.54 5.40
N HIS A 219 -3.21 2.75 6.70
CA HIS A 219 -2.68 1.70 7.58
C HIS A 219 -3.56 0.44 7.58
N GLN A 220 -4.86 0.57 7.31
CA GLN A 220 -5.79 -0.56 7.26
C GLN A 220 -5.32 -1.69 6.32
N TYR A 221 -4.61 -1.35 5.25
CA TYR A 221 -4.05 -2.34 4.30
C TYR A 221 -2.84 -3.09 4.88
N TYR A 222 -2.31 -2.64 6.01
CA TYR A 222 -1.16 -3.23 6.69
C TYR A 222 -1.52 -3.94 7.99
N ASP A 223 -2.72 -3.72 8.53
CA ASP A 223 -3.07 -4.17 9.89
C ASP A 223 -2.96 -5.68 10.06
N THR A 224 -3.45 -6.45 9.09
CA THR A 224 -3.38 -7.92 9.12
C THR A 224 -1.94 -8.42 9.01
N GLU A 225 -1.19 -7.93 8.04
CA GLU A 225 0.21 -8.35 7.85
C GLU A 225 1.07 -8.01 9.05
N LEU A 226 0.96 -6.81 9.60
CA LEU A 226 1.72 -6.40 10.77
C LEU A 226 1.30 -7.14 12.05
N ALA A 227 0.04 -7.57 12.16
CA ALA A 227 -0.40 -8.44 13.24
C ALA A 227 0.25 -9.82 13.12
N GLU A 228 0.24 -10.41 11.93
CA GLU A 228 0.88 -11.70 11.66
C GLU A 228 2.41 -11.65 11.90
N GLU A 229 3.08 -10.56 11.52
CA GLU A 229 4.52 -10.40 11.74
C GLU A 229 4.88 -10.28 13.22
N THR A 230 4.04 -9.67 14.01
CA THR A 230 4.27 -9.48 15.44
C THR A 230 4.31 -10.82 16.21
N GLU A 231 3.47 -11.77 15.82
CA GLU A 231 3.35 -13.10 16.41
C GLU A 231 3.83 -14.21 15.47
N ARG A 232 4.81 -13.90 14.62
CA ARG A 232 5.25 -14.75 13.53
C ARG A 232 5.64 -16.15 13.98
N GLN A 233 4.80 -17.11 13.67
CA GLN A 233 5.06 -18.53 13.81
C GLN A 233 5.18 -19.16 12.43
N LEU A 234 6.32 -19.75 12.16
CA LEU A 234 6.58 -20.44 10.92
C LEU A 234 6.50 -21.95 11.13
N LEU A 235 5.79 -22.63 10.25
CA LEU A 235 5.73 -24.08 10.21
C LEU A 235 6.49 -24.57 8.98
N ARG A 236 7.56 -25.33 9.21
CA ARG A 236 8.25 -26.05 8.15
C ARG A 236 7.81 -27.51 8.18
N CYS A 237 7.22 -27.98 7.11
CA CYS A 237 6.79 -29.37 7.00
C CYS A 237 6.86 -29.87 5.54
N ASP A 238 6.93 -31.18 5.41
CA ASP A 238 6.85 -31.85 4.13
C ASP A 238 5.38 -32.16 3.81
N ILE A 239 4.95 -31.79 2.60
CA ILE A 239 3.58 -31.95 2.12
C ILE A 239 3.60 -32.90 0.91
N ARG A 240 2.71 -33.87 0.88
CA ARG A 240 2.46 -34.70 -0.30
C ARG A 240 1.67 -33.90 -1.32
N LEU A 241 2.28 -33.61 -2.47
CA LEU A 241 1.67 -32.89 -3.57
C LEU A 241 1.87 -33.67 -4.87
N GLU A 242 0.79 -34.14 -5.44
CA GLU A 242 0.83 -34.69 -6.80
C GLU A 242 1.25 -33.61 -7.81
N PRO A 243 1.90 -33.98 -8.94
CA PRO A 243 2.37 -32.98 -9.92
C PRO A 243 1.26 -32.05 -10.41
N LYS A 244 0.03 -32.57 -10.53
CA LYS A 244 -1.13 -31.76 -10.90
C LYS A 244 -1.47 -30.73 -9.82
N GLU A 245 -1.47 -31.13 -8.56
CA GLU A 245 -1.75 -30.24 -7.42
C GLU A 245 -0.67 -29.16 -7.27
N TYR A 246 0.59 -29.56 -7.47
CA TYR A 246 1.70 -28.62 -7.50
C TYR A 246 1.52 -27.55 -8.59
N ALA A 247 1.15 -27.97 -9.80
CA ALA A 247 0.89 -27.03 -10.90
C ALA A 247 -0.32 -26.11 -10.61
N MET A 248 -1.38 -26.67 -9.98
CA MET A 248 -2.59 -25.91 -9.63
C MET A 248 -2.33 -24.82 -8.58
N LEU A 249 -1.33 -24.98 -7.71
CA LEU A 249 -0.95 -23.93 -6.75
C LEU A 249 -0.60 -22.59 -7.43
N PHE A 250 -0.04 -22.66 -8.62
CA PHE A 250 0.37 -21.50 -9.41
C PHE A 250 -0.70 -21.04 -10.40
N ASP A 251 -1.87 -21.64 -10.40
CA ASP A 251 -2.99 -21.24 -11.25
C ASP A 251 -4.02 -20.45 -10.43
N PRO A 252 -4.11 -19.12 -10.59
CA PRO A 252 -5.04 -18.29 -9.84
C PRO A 252 -6.52 -18.55 -10.18
N TYR A 253 -6.79 -19.25 -11.27
CA TYR A 253 -8.13 -19.65 -11.71
C TYR A 253 -8.51 -21.04 -11.24
N SER A 254 -7.63 -21.72 -10.50
CA SER A 254 -7.91 -23.04 -9.97
C SER A 254 -9.02 -23.00 -8.92
N GLU A 255 -9.94 -23.94 -8.99
CA GLU A 255 -10.96 -24.17 -7.93
C GLU A 255 -10.37 -24.86 -6.69
N GLY A 256 -9.14 -25.33 -6.75
CA GLY A 256 -8.42 -26.02 -5.68
C GLY A 256 -7.54 -25.09 -4.85
N ALA A 257 -6.54 -25.70 -4.19
CA ALA A 257 -5.52 -24.97 -3.47
C ALA A 257 -4.68 -24.12 -4.42
N THR A 258 -4.48 -22.85 -4.07
CA THR A 258 -3.59 -21.91 -4.77
C THR A 258 -2.61 -21.27 -3.78
N LEU A 259 -1.61 -20.56 -4.27
CA LEU A 259 -0.71 -19.75 -3.41
C LEU A 259 -1.47 -18.71 -2.58
N ARG A 260 -2.70 -18.38 -2.98
CA ARG A 260 -3.57 -17.39 -2.34
C ARG A 260 -4.46 -18.00 -1.24
N SER A 261 -4.47 -19.33 -1.12
CA SER A 261 -5.30 -20.05 -0.17
C SER A 261 -4.69 -20.07 1.23
N HIS A 262 -5.55 -20.21 2.22
CA HIS A 262 -5.16 -20.58 3.58
C HIS A 262 -5.21 -22.11 3.74
N PHE A 263 -4.25 -22.63 4.46
CA PHE A 263 -4.07 -24.07 4.64
C PHE A 263 -4.34 -24.44 6.10
N ARG A 264 -5.25 -25.37 6.34
CA ARG A 264 -5.42 -25.95 7.66
C ARG A 264 -4.39 -27.06 7.82
N LEU A 265 -3.48 -26.88 8.78
CA LEU A 265 -2.40 -27.79 9.09
C LEU A 265 -2.37 -28.10 10.58
N GLU A 266 -1.72 -29.21 10.95
CA GLU A 266 -1.47 -29.57 12.35
C GLU A 266 -0.06 -29.09 12.74
N ALA A 267 0.01 -28.35 13.84
CA ALA A 267 1.27 -27.92 14.45
C ALA A 267 1.19 -28.13 15.96
N CYS A 268 2.14 -28.87 16.54
CA CYS A 268 2.17 -29.19 17.98
C CYS A 268 0.83 -29.74 18.51
N SER A 269 0.22 -30.68 17.76
CA SER A 269 -1.09 -31.28 18.08
C SER A 269 -2.27 -30.28 18.12
N GLN A 270 -2.12 -29.14 17.51
CA GLN A 270 -3.18 -28.14 17.35
C GLN A 270 -3.41 -27.86 15.85
N ASN A 271 -4.69 -27.73 15.49
CA ASN A 271 -5.07 -27.31 14.16
C ASN A 271 -5.03 -25.79 14.09
N ALA A 272 -4.34 -25.25 13.11
CA ALA A 272 -4.29 -23.83 12.87
C ALA A 272 -4.35 -23.52 11.36
N LEU A 273 -4.62 -22.28 11.03
CA LEU A 273 -4.60 -21.78 9.67
C LEU A 273 -3.23 -21.18 9.38
N PHE A 274 -2.75 -21.49 8.18
CA PHE A 274 -1.46 -21.05 7.70
C PHE A 274 -1.58 -20.55 6.27
N ARG A 275 -0.72 -19.61 5.88
CA ARG A 275 -0.48 -19.24 4.48
C ARG A 275 0.83 -19.83 4.01
N LEU A 276 0.91 -20.21 2.76
CA LEU A 276 2.14 -20.70 2.15
C LEU A 276 3.10 -19.53 1.89
N VAL A 277 4.29 -19.59 2.48
CA VAL A 277 5.34 -18.57 2.30
C VAL A 277 6.30 -18.97 1.19
N ALA A 278 6.73 -20.23 1.21
CA ALA A 278 7.69 -20.73 0.22
C ALA A 278 7.55 -22.25 0.03
N ILE A 279 7.88 -22.70 -1.15
CA ILE A 279 8.18 -24.10 -1.43
C ILE A 279 9.70 -24.16 -1.60
N GLU A 280 10.39 -24.68 -0.57
CA GLU A 280 11.86 -24.75 -0.52
C GLU A 280 12.41 -25.78 -1.53
N SER A 281 11.67 -26.87 -1.70
CA SER A 281 12.01 -27.92 -2.68
C SER A 281 10.78 -28.75 -3.06
N TYR A 282 10.81 -29.31 -4.26
CA TYR A 282 9.81 -30.30 -4.72
C TYR A 282 10.51 -31.50 -5.32
N ASN A 283 10.24 -32.68 -4.76
CA ASN A 283 10.78 -33.94 -5.25
C ASN A 283 9.73 -34.62 -6.14
N THR A 284 10.01 -34.70 -7.44
CA THR A 284 9.13 -35.27 -8.45
C THR A 284 9.02 -36.80 -8.40
N GLN A 285 9.95 -37.49 -7.71
CA GLN A 285 9.95 -38.96 -7.63
C GLN A 285 8.99 -39.48 -6.57
N ASN A 286 8.93 -38.80 -5.43
CA ASN A 286 8.08 -39.17 -4.30
C ASN A 286 6.92 -38.20 -4.07
N HIS A 287 6.77 -37.20 -4.92
CA HIS A 287 5.71 -36.17 -4.89
C HIS A 287 5.65 -35.42 -3.53
N THR A 288 6.81 -35.07 -3.01
CA THR A 288 6.92 -34.39 -1.72
C THR A 288 7.48 -32.99 -1.91
N ALA A 289 6.79 -31.99 -1.35
CA ALA A 289 7.23 -30.62 -1.29
C ALA A 289 7.64 -30.26 0.13
N ARG A 290 8.83 -29.70 0.32
CA ARG A 290 9.20 -29.05 1.56
C ARG A 290 8.71 -27.63 1.56
N CYS A 291 7.79 -27.34 2.46
CA CYS A 291 7.07 -26.08 2.48
C CYS A 291 7.33 -25.30 3.78
N LEU A 292 7.35 -23.99 3.65
CA LEU A 292 7.38 -23.04 4.74
C LEU A 292 6.03 -22.31 4.78
N PHE A 293 5.36 -22.35 5.90
CA PHE A 293 4.07 -21.70 6.13
C PHE A 293 4.18 -20.69 7.26
N ALA A 294 3.44 -19.58 7.17
CA ALA A 294 3.25 -18.64 8.26
C ALA A 294 1.87 -18.81 8.86
N ARG A 295 1.79 -18.84 10.20
CA ARG A 295 0.51 -18.96 10.89
C ARG A 295 -0.32 -17.70 10.67
N ARG A 296 -1.58 -17.88 10.32
CA ARG A 296 -2.58 -16.81 10.34
C ARG A 296 -3.08 -16.67 11.78
N LEU A 297 -3.08 -15.45 12.29
CA LEU A 297 -3.78 -15.16 13.52
C LEU A 297 -5.29 -15.25 13.21
N ALA A 298 -6.00 -16.06 13.98
CA ALA A 298 -7.46 -16.11 13.85
C ALA A 298 -8.03 -14.79 14.39
N ASP A 299 -8.96 -14.23 13.63
CA ASP A 299 -9.80 -13.13 14.10
C ASP A 299 -10.65 -13.58 15.30
#